data_f0af2213415b37631e7910bda90384ac
#
_entry.id   f0af2213415b37631e7910bda90384ac
#
_cell.length_a   1.000
_cell.length_b   1.000
_cell.length_c   1.000
_cell.angle_alpha   90.00
_cell.angle_beta   90.00
_cell.angle_gamma   90.00
#
_symmetry.space_group_name_H-M   'P 1'
#
loop_
_entity.id
_entity.type
_entity.pdbx_description
1 polymer ?
#
loop_
_entity_poly.entity_id
_entity_poly.type
_entity_poly.pdbx_seq_one_letter_code
_entity_poly.pdbx_strand_id
1 'polypeptide(L)'
;MKRFPAVLLAALLPFSCARPALQHADWAPDVRSALNDFIAAERGGDDRYVVFDFDNTCSIFDVSEQLMVYQLETMGFGLDPEGFSRMAMAGMEGRPEALLSQIRGLIASYADLYARFGPFSYAGVPPETAERMLSDPAWKDFAVRMMGMYESLQAYMSSAESYTWTLGWFSGMTGEEVYDLSRRSHARYGSVETASRSWTGADTTFSWIDGIQVTDNIRELWKALDDNGFDVWVCSASEVAPVMAAIDVFGLHDTCTGVIGMTMARDSLGRYLPYYDYTDGCAFFAAPDGGWVRDTVPTRTRPYAEGKVEAIRNCLVPRYHGKGPLAGFMDATGDFNFCTEFASMRLAVCFNRASRKVTEGAGLIAEVAVYEKEALGYTYRKARRRGDIFYVLQGRDENGLRTLRPSPATVRFGTDAERLFCNEENVAEYEYFRQNKLTVKEILEKFSLRTAAGDPANPLGFAYGFLDTYAGYRSRE
;
A
#
# COMPACT_ATOMS: atom_id res chain seq x y z
N MET A 1 -41.77 67.50 2.58
CA MET A 1 -41.16 66.47 1.78
C MET A 1 -39.67 66.63 1.90
N LYS A 2 -38.96 65.81 2.77
CA LYS A 2 -37.56 65.86 2.93
C LYS A 2 -37.03 64.55 2.30
N ARG A 3 -36.19 64.66 1.26
CA ARG A 3 -35.51 63.54 0.59
C ARG A 3 -34.28 63.16 1.41
N PHE A 4 -34.20 61.89 1.85
CA PHE A 4 -32.98 61.30 2.41
C PHE A 4 -32.14 60.73 1.27
N PRO A 5 -30.82 60.97 1.25
CA PRO A 5 -29.95 60.33 0.27
C PRO A 5 -29.67 58.89 0.73
N ALA A 6 -29.87 57.95 -0.20
CA ALA A 6 -29.45 56.53 -0.01
C ALA A 6 -27.90 56.44 -0.02
N VAL A 7 -27.33 56.11 1.10
CA VAL A 7 -25.92 55.77 1.20
C VAL A 7 -25.75 54.33 0.70
N LEU A 8 -25.13 54.19 -0.47
CA LEU A 8 -24.74 52.88 -1.03
C LEU A 8 -23.55 52.38 -0.23
N LEU A 9 -23.80 51.46 0.72
CA LEU A 9 -22.74 50.76 1.42
C LEU A 9 -22.16 49.69 0.47
N ALA A 10 -21.08 50.01 -0.23
CA ALA A 10 -20.30 49.03 -0.98
C ALA A 10 -19.63 48.08 0.04
N ALA A 11 -20.21 46.89 0.16
CA ALA A 11 -19.58 45.81 0.92
C ALA A 11 -18.27 45.42 0.22
N LEU A 12 -17.15 45.92 0.72
CA LEU A 12 -15.83 45.39 0.43
C LEU A 12 -15.76 43.99 1.03
N LEU A 13 -16.11 42.98 0.23
CA LEU A 13 -15.76 41.61 0.54
C LEU A 13 -14.22 41.54 0.60
N PRO A 14 -13.63 41.18 1.73
CA PRO A 14 -12.20 40.95 1.75
C PRO A 14 -11.89 39.83 0.77
N PHE A 15 -11.14 40.13 -0.26
CA PHE A 15 -10.42 39.09 -1.01
C PHE A 15 -9.47 38.43 -0.02
N SER A 16 -9.97 37.46 0.74
CA SER A 16 -9.13 36.54 1.46
C SER A 16 -8.31 35.82 0.41
N CYS A 17 -7.05 36.21 0.25
CA CYS A 17 -6.07 35.35 -0.38
C CYS A 17 -6.02 34.09 0.47
N ALA A 18 -6.79 33.09 0.06
CA ALA A 18 -6.78 31.80 0.72
C ALA A 18 -5.33 31.33 0.79
N ARG A 19 -4.83 31.09 2.02
CA ARG A 19 -3.48 30.53 2.16
C ARG A 19 -3.43 29.21 1.40
N PRO A 20 -2.28 28.90 0.76
CA PRO A 20 -2.11 27.59 0.15
C PRO A 20 -2.39 26.50 1.19
N ALA A 21 -3.10 25.45 0.79
CA ALA A 21 -3.43 24.34 1.70
C ALA A 21 -2.16 23.62 2.18
N LEU A 22 -1.18 23.44 1.27
CA LEU A 22 0.10 22.81 1.57
C LEU A 22 1.22 23.85 1.63
N GLN A 23 1.99 23.83 2.72
CA GLN A 23 3.05 24.80 2.99
C GLN A 23 4.40 24.14 3.27
N HIS A 24 4.43 22.84 3.58
CA HIS A 24 5.65 22.13 3.95
C HIS A 24 6.72 22.25 2.86
N ALA A 25 7.97 22.53 3.26
CA ALA A 25 9.05 22.87 2.33
C ALA A 25 9.56 21.67 1.53
N ASP A 26 9.41 20.45 2.06
CA ASP A 26 9.96 19.23 1.47
C ASP A 26 9.11 18.68 0.30
N TRP A 27 7.96 19.27 0.02
CA TRP A 27 7.26 19.01 -1.23
C TRP A 27 8.08 19.49 -2.42
N ALA A 28 8.22 18.68 -3.46
CA ALA A 28 8.71 19.17 -4.73
C ALA A 28 7.84 20.36 -5.20
N PRO A 29 8.42 21.48 -5.66
CA PRO A 29 7.66 22.71 -5.90
C PRO A 29 6.49 22.56 -6.88
N ASP A 30 6.66 21.73 -7.90
CA ASP A 30 5.61 21.39 -8.87
C ASP A 30 4.51 20.52 -8.28
N VAL A 31 4.85 19.53 -7.45
CA VAL A 31 3.88 18.70 -6.72
C VAL A 31 3.05 19.55 -5.78
N ARG A 32 3.71 20.39 -4.96
CA ARG A 32 3.01 21.31 -4.05
C ARG A 32 2.09 22.27 -4.80
N SER A 33 2.55 22.82 -5.93
CA SER A 33 1.72 23.69 -6.78
C SER A 33 0.53 22.93 -7.36
N ALA A 34 0.74 21.72 -7.87
CA ALA A 34 -0.34 20.89 -8.44
C ALA A 34 -1.38 20.51 -7.40
N LEU A 35 -0.96 20.10 -6.21
CA LEU A 35 -1.87 19.75 -5.11
C LEU A 35 -2.67 20.96 -4.63
N ASN A 36 -2.04 22.12 -4.44
CA ASN A 36 -2.75 23.35 -4.08
C ASN A 36 -3.73 23.80 -5.15
N ASP A 37 -3.37 23.73 -6.44
CA ASP A 37 -4.25 24.05 -7.55
C ASP A 37 -5.41 23.03 -7.67
N PHE A 38 -5.15 21.74 -7.44
CA PHE A 38 -6.16 20.68 -7.39
C PHE A 38 -7.19 20.94 -6.28
N ILE A 39 -6.73 21.11 -5.05
CA ILE A 39 -7.60 21.38 -3.90
C ILE A 39 -8.44 22.63 -4.17
N ALA A 40 -7.83 23.71 -4.64
CA ALA A 40 -8.54 24.96 -4.92
C ALA A 40 -9.57 24.83 -6.06
N ALA A 41 -9.29 24.02 -7.07
CA ALA A 41 -10.15 23.87 -8.23
C ALA A 41 -11.29 22.88 -8.03
N GLU A 42 -11.10 21.85 -7.19
CA GLU A 42 -12.06 20.76 -7.01
C GLU A 42 -12.85 20.88 -5.69
N ARG A 43 -12.50 21.80 -4.79
CA ARG A 43 -13.30 22.09 -3.58
C ARG A 43 -14.68 22.63 -3.96
N GLY A 44 -15.72 22.31 -3.19
CA GLY A 44 -17.05 22.89 -3.34
C GLY A 44 -18.04 22.05 -4.16
N GLY A 45 -17.67 20.84 -4.60
CA GLY A 45 -18.60 19.85 -5.18
C GLY A 45 -19.07 18.83 -4.15
N ASP A 46 -20.06 18.04 -4.49
CA ASP A 46 -20.46 16.84 -3.75
C ASP A 46 -19.72 15.62 -4.30
N ASP A 47 -19.67 14.54 -3.52
CA ASP A 47 -19.11 13.24 -3.93
C ASP A 47 -17.64 13.33 -4.37
N ARG A 48 -16.81 13.92 -3.53
CA ARG A 48 -15.37 14.09 -3.82
C ARG A 48 -14.53 13.19 -2.94
N TYR A 49 -13.76 12.35 -3.56
CA TYR A 49 -12.80 11.52 -2.84
C TYR A 49 -11.51 11.36 -3.61
N VAL A 50 -10.49 11.05 -2.87
CA VAL A 50 -9.15 10.70 -3.37
C VAL A 50 -8.77 9.32 -2.85
N VAL A 51 -7.88 8.63 -3.56
CA VAL A 51 -7.43 7.30 -3.17
C VAL A 51 -5.92 7.26 -3.09
N PHE A 52 -5.43 6.76 -1.95
CA PHE A 52 -4.02 6.51 -1.69
C PHE A 52 -3.75 5.01 -1.70
N ASP A 53 -2.65 4.59 -2.28
CA ASP A 53 -1.95 3.41 -1.80
C ASP A 53 -1.34 3.71 -0.43
N PHE A 54 -0.93 2.66 0.34
CA PHE A 54 -0.41 2.90 1.69
C PHE A 54 1.09 2.67 1.80
N ASP A 55 1.54 1.44 1.53
CA ASP A 55 2.93 1.06 1.70
C ASP A 55 3.83 1.79 0.71
N ASN A 56 4.85 2.50 1.21
CA ASN A 56 5.73 3.35 0.42
C ASN A 56 5.08 4.54 -0.29
N THR A 57 3.78 4.74 -0.15
CA THR A 57 3.01 5.92 -0.61
C THR A 57 2.70 6.84 0.55
N CYS A 58 1.93 6.38 1.53
CA CYS A 58 1.68 7.10 2.78
C CYS A 58 2.81 6.88 3.78
N SER A 59 3.29 5.66 3.91
CA SER A 59 4.46 5.32 4.72
C SER A 59 5.75 5.38 3.89
N ILE A 60 6.87 5.64 4.54
CA ILE A 60 8.20 5.30 4.03
C ILE A 60 8.52 3.91 4.58
N PHE A 61 8.82 2.99 3.67
CA PHE A 61 8.91 1.54 3.83
C PHE A 61 7.55 0.85 4.00
N ASP A 62 7.61 -0.47 4.03
CA ASP A 62 6.47 -1.38 3.98
C ASP A 62 6.09 -1.82 5.41
N VAL A 63 4.85 -1.53 5.80
CA VAL A 63 4.35 -1.86 7.15
C VAL A 63 4.18 -3.37 7.32
N SER A 64 3.88 -4.10 6.24
CA SER A 64 3.68 -5.55 6.29
C SER A 64 5.01 -6.29 6.45
N GLU A 65 6.08 -5.84 5.78
CA GLU A 65 7.43 -6.43 5.95
C GLU A 65 7.91 -6.26 7.40
N GLN A 66 7.77 -5.06 7.97
CA GLN A 66 8.14 -4.80 9.36
C GLN A 66 7.29 -5.65 10.34
N LEU A 67 6.01 -5.83 10.04
CA LEU A 67 5.14 -6.70 10.84
C LEU A 67 5.59 -8.15 10.80
N MET A 68 5.98 -8.68 9.65
CA MET A 68 6.51 -10.06 9.52
C MET A 68 7.79 -10.24 10.33
N VAL A 69 8.70 -9.27 10.30
CA VAL A 69 9.89 -9.26 11.15
C VAL A 69 9.51 -9.28 12.63
N TYR A 70 8.59 -8.41 13.04
CA TYR A 70 8.11 -8.34 14.42
C TYR A 70 7.46 -9.65 14.87
N GLN A 71 6.64 -10.25 14.01
CA GLN A 71 5.96 -11.52 14.28
C GLN A 71 6.97 -12.66 14.53
N LEU A 72 8.07 -12.70 13.75
CA LEU A 72 9.15 -13.65 13.96
C LEU A 72 9.93 -13.35 15.24
N GLU A 73 10.31 -12.10 15.49
CA GLU A 73 11.06 -11.74 16.69
C GLU A 73 10.33 -12.06 18.00
N THR A 74 9.01 -11.97 17.94
CA THR A 74 8.15 -12.26 19.10
C THR A 74 7.55 -13.66 19.08
N MET A 75 7.69 -14.43 17.99
CA MET A 75 6.90 -15.62 17.69
C MET A 75 5.40 -15.40 17.90
N GLY A 76 4.95 -14.26 17.36
CA GLY A 76 3.56 -13.81 17.43
C GLY A 76 2.63 -14.59 16.51
N PHE A 77 2.54 -15.90 16.66
CA PHE A 77 1.70 -16.80 15.86
C PHE A 77 0.53 -17.34 16.69
N GLY A 78 -0.66 -17.33 16.10
CA GLY A 78 -1.86 -17.90 16.71
C GLY A 78 -2.03 -19.42 16.52
N LEU A 79 -0.95 -20.14 16.21
CA LEU A 79 -0.96 -21.53 15.76
C LEU A 79 -0.14 -22.44 16.69
N ASP A 80 -0.69 -23.60 17.01
CA ASP A 80 0.09 -24.73 17.51
C ASP A 80 0.84 -25.43 16.33
N PRO A 81 1.71 -26.43 16.58
CA PRO A 81 2.44 -27.10 15.51
C PRO A 81 1.56 -27.75 14.44
N GLU A 82 0.38 -28.27 14.81
CA GLU A 82 -0.54 -28.87 13.85
C GLU A 82 -1.22 -27.79 13.00
N GLY A 83 -1.63 -26.69 13.62
CA GLY A 83 -2.18 -25.50 12.94
C GLY A 83 -1.16 -24.89 11.98
N PHE A 84 0.10 -24.76 12.39
CA PHE A 84 1.16 -24.27 11.53
C PHE A 84 1.40 -25.22 10.33
N SER A 85 1.37 -26.54 10.57
CA SER A 85 1.49 -27.51 9.48
C SER A 85 0.33 -27.39 8.48
N ARG A 86 -0.90 -27.23 8.94
CA ARG A 86 -2.05 -27.01 8.06
C ARG A 86 -1.91 -25.72 7.25
N MET A 87 -1.52 -24.63 7.88
CA MET A 87 -1.27 -23.33 7.20
C MET A 87 -0.16 -23.47 6.17
N ALA A 88 0.99 -24.02 6.53
CA ALA A 88 2.15 -24.11 5.66
C ALA A 88 1.90 -25.02 4.44
N MET A 89 1.05 -26.03 4.57
CA MET A 89 0.66 -26.94 3.49
C MET A 89 -0.54 -26.43 2.65
N ALA A 90 -1.16 -25.31 3.02
CA ALA A 90 -2.25 -24.75 2.24
C ALA A 90 -1.80 -24.37 0.82
N GLY A 91 -2.51 -24.85 -0.20
CA GLY A 91 -2.16 -24.61 -1.62
C GLY A 91 -0.94 -25.37 -2.14
N MET A 92 -0.42 -26.34 -1.37
CA MET A 92 0.77 -27.11 -1.75
C MET A 92 0.48 -28.40 -2.50
N GLU A 93 -0.79 -28.74 -2.76
CA GLU A 93 -1.18 -29.95 -3.51
C GLU A 93 -0.61 -29.92 -4.94
N GLY A 94 0.06 -31.01 -5.33
CA GLY A 94 0.65 -31.15 -6.66
C GLY A 94 1.91 -30.30 -6.93
N ARG A 95 2.44 -29.62 -5.93
CA ARG A 95 3.68 -28.83 -6.07
C ARG A 95 4.92 -29.76 -6.10
N PRO A 96 6.03 -29.30 -6.72
CA PRO A 96 7.27 -30.05 -6.80
C PRO A 96 7.83 -30.46 -5.44
N GLU A 97 8.42 -31.65 -5.37
CA GLU A 97 9.00 -32.20 -4.13
C GLU A 97 10.07 -31.31 -3.50
N ALA A 98 10.81 -30.57 -4.32
CA ALA A 98 11.81 -29.61 -3.83
C ALA A 98 11.17 -28.51 -2.94
N LEU A 99 10.02 -27.96 -3.34
CA LEU A 99 9.28 -27.00 -2.54
C LEU A 99 8.65 -27.65 -1.31
N LEU A 100 8.01 -28.81 -1.49
CA LEU A 100 7.39 -29.56 -0.39
C LEU A 100 8.42 -29.93 0.70
N SER A 101 9.64 -30.23 0.31
CA SER A 101 10.74 -30.49 1.26
C SER A 101 11.11 -29.26 2.08
N GLN A 102 11.15 -28.07 1.48
CA GLN A 102 11.39 -26.82 2.20
C GLN A 102 10.26 -26.53 3.21
N ILE A 103 9.02 -26.69 2.78
CA ILE A 103 7.85 -26.49 3.66
C ILE A 103 7.87 -27.47 4.85
N ARG A 104 8.15 -28.75 4.60
CA ARG A 104 8.28 -29.74 5.68
C ARG A 104 9.43 -29.40 6.65
N GLY A 105 10.52 -28.85 6.13
CA GLY A 105 11.61 -28.36 6.95
C GLY A 105 11.18 -27.23 7.89
N LEU A 106 10.38 -26.28 7.38
CA LEU A 106 9.82 -25.20 8.20
C LEU A 106 8.85 -25.73 9.27
N ILE A 107 7.97 -26.68 8.91
CA ILE A 107 7.04 -27.32 9.85
C ILE A 107 7.80 -27.99 11.00
N ALA A 108 8.85 -28.75 10.69
CA ALA A 108 9.69 -29.40 11.70
C ALA A 108 10.40 -28.39 12.61
N SER A 109 10.96 -27.31 12.02
CA SER A 109 11.63 -26.25 12.77
C SER A 109 10.65 -25.51 13.69
N TYR A 110 9.45 -25.21 13.21
CA TYR A 110 8.40 -24.57 14.03
C TYR A 110 8.02 -25.45 15.23
N ALA A 111 7.83 -26.75 15.01
CA ALA A 111 7.47 -27.70 16.07
C ALA A 111 8.59 -27.81 17.13
N ASP A 112 9.87 -27.84 16.74
CA ASP A 112 10.99 -27.80 17.67
C ASP A 112 11.02 -26.53 18.50
N LEU A 113 10.90 -25.36 17.85
CA LEU A 113 10.84 -24.07 18.54
C LEU A 113 9.65 -23.96 19.49
N TYR A 114 8.50 -24.47 19.08
CA TYR A 114 7.29 -24.50 19.93
C TYR A 114 7.48 -25.35 21.17
N ALA A 115 8.13 -26.51 21.04
CA ALA A 115 8.42 -27.40 22.19
C ALA A 115 9.42 -26.78 23.18
N ARG A 116 10.32 -25.92 22.71
CA ARG A 116 11.39 -25.30 23.52
C ARG A 116 11.02 -23.95 24.10
N PHE A 117 10.24 -23.16 23.40
CA PHE A 117 9.93 -21.77 23.72
C PHE A 117 8.44 -21.44 23.78
N GLY A 118 7.57 -22.36 23.34
CA GLY A 118 6.11 -22.17 23.33
C GLY A 118 5.45 -22.34 24.72
N PRO A 119 4.14 -22.21 24.80
CA PRO A 119 3.24 -22.01 23.67
C PRO A 119 3.35 -20.62 23.04
N PHE A 120 3.15 -20.53 21.70
CA PHE A 120 3.11 -19.27 20.99
C PHE A 120 1.68 -18.71 20.93
N SER A 121 1.57 -17.40 20.88
CA SER A 121 0.30 -16.69 20.70
C SER A 121 0.55 -15.36 19.98
N TYR A 122 -0.51 -14.70 19.50
CA TYR A 122 -0.39 -13.38 18.87
C TYR A 122 0.27 -12.34 19.80
N ALA A 123 0.19 -12.51 21.12
CA ALA A 123 0.85 -11.64 22.09
C ALA A 123 2.38 -11.78 22.09
N GLY A 124 2.89 -12.85 21.48
CA GLY A 124 4.30 -13.22 21.49
C GLY A 124 4.69 -13.99 22.75
N VAL A 125 5.97 -14.35 22.83
CA VAL A 125 6.57 -14.99 24.02
C VAL A 125 7.00 -13.91 25.03
N PRO A 126 7.13 -14.26 26.34
CA PRO A 126 7.67 -13.34 27.36
C PRO A 126 9.07 -12.82 26.98
N PRO A 127 9.42 -11.58 27.39
CA PRO A 127 10.69 -10.94 26.99
C PRO A 127 11.93 -11.78 27.29
N GLU A 128 12.01 -12.43 28.43
CA GLU A 128 13.11 -13.32 28.80
C GLU A 128 13.22 -14.58 27.92
N THR A 129 12.07 -15.06 27.45
CA THR A 129 12.02 -16.17 26.48
C THR A 129 12.44 -15.69 25.10
N ALA A 130 11.99 -14.51 24.68
CA ALA A 130 12.40 -13.89 23.41
C ALA A 130 13.92 -13.69 23.35
N GLU A 131 14.55 -13.16 24.40
CA GLU A 131 15.99 -12.96 24.44
C GLU A 131 16.77 -14.28 24.23
N ARG A 132 16.38 -15.35 24.91
CA ARG A 132 16.98 -16.68 24.73
C ARG A 132 16.75 -17.24 23.34
N MET A 133 15.55 -17.08 22.82
CA MET A 133 15.15 -17.58 21.51
C MET A 133 15.88 -16.85 20.39
N LEU A 134 15.97 -15.52 20.42
CA LEU A 134 16.66 -14.71 19.41
C LEU A 134 18.17 -15.02 19.32
N SER A 135 18.74 -15.56 20.39
CA SER A 135 20.14 -16.02 20.42
C SER A 135 20.32 -17.43 19.87
N ASP A 136 19.23 -18.18 19.67
CA ASP A 136 19.27 -19.59 19.26
C ASP A 136 19.50 -19.72 17.74
N PRO A 137 20.50 -20.53 17.31
CA PRO A 137 20.73 -20.75 15.89
C PRO A 137 19.56 -21.35 15.12
N ALA A 138 18.77 -22.23 15.77
CA ALA A 138 17.61 -22.84 15.12
C ALA A 138 16.50 -21.81 14.86
N TRP A 139 16.30 -20.85 15.77
CA TRP A 139 15.39 -19.74 15.51
C TRP A 139 15.87 -18.87 14.35
N LYS A 140 17.16 -18.52 14.30
CA LYS A 140 17.73 -17.71 13.19
C LYS A 140 17.52 -18.40 11.85
N ASP A 141 17.79 -19.70 11.78
CA ASP A 141 17.59 -20.48 10.56
C ASP A 141 16.11 -20.52 10.15
N PHE A 142 15.21 -20.75 11.11
CA PHE A 142 13.78 -20.70 10.87
C PHE A 142 13.32 -19.31 10.36
N ALA A 143 13.72 -18.23 11.03
CA ALA A 143 13.31 -16.86 10.69
C ALA A 143 13.78 -16.47 9.27
N VAL A 144 15.03 -16.77 8.92
CA VAL A 144 15.60 -16.49 7.60
C VAL A 144 14.86 -17.28 6.51
N ARG A 145 14.55 -18.55 6.75
CA ARG A 145 13.77 -19.37 5.79
C ARG A 145 12.33 -18.89 5.65
N MET A 146 11.70 -18.50 6.75
CA MET A 146 10.32 -17.94 6.70
C MET A 146 10.26 -16.67 5.85
N MET A 147 11.18 -15.73 6.04
CA MET A 147 11.24 -14.49 5.24
C MET A 147 11.59 -14.77 3.77
N GLY A 148 12.50 -15.72 3.50
CA GLY A 148 12.88 -16.12 2.14
C GLY A 148 11.83 -16.97 1.42
N MET A 149 10.79 -17.44 2.12
CA MET A 149 9.81 -18.34 1.51
C MET A 149 8.98 -17.67 0.42
N TYR A 150 8.67 -16.39 0.53
CA TYR A 150 7.93 -15.67 -0.50
C TYR A 150 8.64 -15.74 -1.86
N GLU A 151 9.93 -15.48 -1.91
CA GLU A 151 10.72 -15.59 -3.15
C GLU A 151 10.86 -17.04 -3.63
N SER A 152 11.04 -17.97 -2.69
CA SER A 152 11.08 -19.39 -3.01
C SER A 152 9.78 -19.89 -3.64
N LEU A 153 8.64 -19.44 -3.13
CA LEU A 153 7.33 -19.78 -3.66
C LEU A 153 7.11 -19.22 -5.08
N GLN A 154 7.60 -18.02 -5.37
CA GLN A 154 7.45 -17.41 -6.70
C GLN A 154 8.16 -18.19 -7.82
N ALA A 155 9.11 -19.04 -7.50
CA ALA A 155 9.72 -19.93 -8.48
C ALA A 155 8.77 -21.06 -8.96
N TYR A 156 7.68 -21.30 -8.23
CA TYR A 156 6.79 -22.44 -8.44
C TYR A 156 5.31 -22.07 -8.55
N MET A 157 4.95 -20.86 -8.21
CA MET A 157 3.57 -20.37 -8.22
C MET A 157 3.49 -18.89 -8.56
N SER A 158 2.29 -18.39 -8.81
CA SER A 158 2.08 -16.99 -9.11
C SER A 158 2.42 -16.10 -7.91
N SER A 159 2.72 -14.83 -8.17
CA SER A 159 2.94 -13.83 -7.12
C SER A 159 1.73 -13.70 -6.17
N ALA A 160 0.52 -13.88 -6.70
CA ALA A 160 -0.71 -13.86 -5.92
C ALA A 160 -0.78 -15.02 -4.91
N GLU A 161 -0.51 -16.25 -5.38
CA GLU A 161 -0.48 -17.43 -4.51
C GLU A 161 0.62 -17.34 -3.46
N SER A 162 1.82 -16.91 -3.85
CA SER A 162 2.95 -16.72 -2.93
C SER A 162 2.63 -15.70 -1.85
N TYR A 163 2.00 -14.60 -2.22
CA TYR A 163 1.59 -13.58 -1.25
C TYR A 163 0.49 -14.08 -0.31
N THR A 164 -0.46 -14.85 -0.82
CA THR A 164 -1.50 -15.47 -0.01
C THR A 164 -0.92 -16.38 1.07
N TRP A 165 0.11 -17.15 0.72
CA TRP A 165 0.80 -18.02 1.68
C TRP A 165 1.41 -17.20 2.84
N THR A 166 2.00 -16.05 2.55
CA THR A 166 2.56 -15.18 3.62
C THR A 166 1.46 -14.62 4.53
N LEU A 167 0.29 -14.30 4.00
CA LEU A 167 -0.85 -13.91 4.83
C LEU A 167 -1.36 -15.03 5.72
N GLY A 168 -1.11 -16.28 5.37
CA GLY A 168 -1.37 -17.45 6.20
C GLY A 168 -0.72 -17.37 7.59
N TRP A 169 0.31 -16.54 7.77
CA TRP A 169 0.94 -16.31 9.09
C TRP A 169 -0.01 -15.73 10.12
N PHE A 170 -1.10 -15.09 9.70
CA PHE A 170 -2.16 -14.60 10.58
C PHE A 170 -3.22 -15.66 10.92
N SER A 171 -3.12 -16.87 10.36
CA SER A 171 -4.07 -17.93 10.62
C SER A 171 -4.17 -18.26 12.11
N GLY A 172 -5.36 -18.61 12.55
CA GLY A 172 -5.66 -18.89 13.95
C GLY A 172 -5.87 -17.65 14.82
N MET A 173 -5.61 -16.43 14.31
CA MET A 173 -5.89 -15.16 14.99
C MET A 173 -7.22 -14.58 14.53
N THR A 174 -7.87 -13.81 15.39
CA THR A 174 -8.98 -12.93 15.00
C THR A 174 -8.46 -11.65 14.34
N GLY A 175 -9.31 -10.91 13.63
CA GLY A 175 -8.93 -9.62 13.07
C GLY A 175 -8.46 -8.60 14.11
N GLU A 176 -9.02 -8.65 15.33
CA GLU A 176 -8.60 -7.80 16.45
C GLU A 176 -7.21 -8.19 16.97
N GLU A 177 -6.90 -9.49 17.02
CA GLU A 177 -5.57 -9.97 17.41
C GLU A 177 -4.49 -9.58 16.38
N VAL A 178 -4.81 -9.66 15.07
CA VAL A 178 -3.91 -9.18 14.00
C VAL A 178 -3.72 -7.67 14.08
N TYR A 179 -4.80 -6.92 14.31
CA TYR A 179 -4.74 -5.47 14.50
C TYR A 179 -3.85 -5.09 15.72
N ASP A 180 -4.02 -5.75 16.87
CA ASP A 180 -3.19 -5.47 18.05
C ASP A 180 -1.72 -5.83 17.83
N LEU A 181 -1.43 -6.98 17.21
CA LEU A 181 -0.07 -7.36 16.81
C LEU A 181 0.56 -6.30 15.90
N SER A 182 -0.19 -5.84 14.91
CA SER A 182 0.25 -4.81 13.97
C SER A 182 0.50 -3.48 14.66
N ARG A 183 -0.39 -3.06 15.56
CA ARG A 183 -0.25 -1.83 16.34
C ARG A 183 1.04 -1.85 17.18
N ARG A 184 1.37 -2.97 17.79
CA ARG A 184 2.61 -3.13 18.57
C ARG A 184 3.85 -3.09 17.68
N SER A 185 3.80 -3.72 16.51
CA SER A 185 4.85 -3.66 15.49
C SER A 185 5.10 -2.23 15.04
N HIS A 186 4.05 -1.53 14.61
CA HIS A 186 4.17 -0.16 14.09
C HIS A 186 4.61 0.85 15.15
N ALA A 187 4.15 0.71 16.39
CA ALA A 187 4.63 1.52 17.51
C ALA A 187 6.13 1.32 17.75
N ARG A 188 6.63 0.07 17.67
CA ARG A 188 8.05 -0.23 17.79
C ARG A 188 8.86 0.34 16.63
N TYR A 189 8.51 -0.01 15.40
CA TYR A 189 9.32 0.38 14.23
C TYR A 189 9.10 1.83 13.81
N GLY A 190 8.02 2.46 14.19
CA GLY A 190 7.80 3.90 14.04
C GLY A 190 8.67 4.74 14.98
N SER A 191 9.23 4.15 16.04
CA SER A 191 10.07 4.83 17.04
C SER A 191 11.58 4.61 16.86
N VAL A 192 12.00 3.76 15.91
CA VAL A 192 13.41 3.45 15.67
C VAL A 192 13.96 4.19 14.45
N GLU A 193 15.25 4.48 14.47
CA GLU A 193 15.96 5.05 13.33
C GLU A 193 16.10 4.02 12.20
N THR A 194 16.18 4.52 10.97
CA THR A 194 16.44 3.69 9.80
C THR A 194 17.81 3.04 9.90
N ALA A 195 17.85 1.73 9.84
CA ALA A 195 19.08 0.97 9.88
C ALA A 195 18.94 -0.34 9.08
N SER A 196 20.02 -0.77 8.43
CA SER A 196 20.07 -2.12 7.87
C SER A 196 20.21 -3.13 8.99
N ARG A 197 19.40 -4.15 8.97
CA ARG A 197 19.42 -5.30 9.88
C ARG A 197 19.51 -6.58 9.10
N SER A 198 19.97 -7.63 9.75
CA SER A 198 20.02 -8.95 9.14
C SER A 198 19.98 -10.07 10.18
N TRP A 199 19.43 -11.20 9.76
CA TRP A 199 19.61 -12.49 10.42
C TRP A 199 20.38 -13.41 9.49
N THR A 200 21.30 -14.18 10.06
CA THR A 200 22.06 -15.18 9.33
C THR A 200 21.69 -16.55 9.86
N GLY A 201 21.08 -17.38 9.02
CA GLY A 201 20.80 -18.78 9.23
C GLY A 201 21.99 -19.66 8.83
N ALA A 202 21.76 -20.98 8.71
CA ALA A 202 22.80 -21.92 8.35
C ALA A 202 23.39 -21.68 6.95
N ASP A 203 22.52 -21.44 5.96
CA ASP A 203 22.90 -21.41 4.54
C ASP A 203 22.65 -20.05 3.87
N THR A 204 21.93 -19.12 4.51
CA THR A 204 21.54 -17.85 3.89
C THR A 204 21.37 -16.74 4.92
N THR A 205 21.29 -15.50 4.43
CA THR A 205 21.07 -14.30 5.22
C THR A 205 19.85 -13.56 4.67
N PHE A 206 18.95 -13.15 5.56
CA PHE A 206 17.88 -12.21 5.25
C PHE A 206 18.23 -10.84 5.81
N SER A 207 18.07 -9.79 5.00
CA SER A 207 18.35 -8.42 5.40
C SER A 207 17.14 -7.52 5.12
N TRP A 208 16.85 -6.61 6.05
CA TRP A 208 15.76 -5.64 5.91
C TRP A 208 16.23 -4.26 6.39
N ILE A 209 15.38 -3.26 6.14
CA ILE A 209 15.60 -1.90 6.61
C ILE A 209 14.63 -1.64 7.75
N ASP A 210 15.15 -1.40 8.96
CA ASP A 210 14.36 -1.04 10.13
C ASP A 210 13.73 0.35 9.99
N GLY A 211 12.58 0.48 10.63
CA GLY A 211 11.88 1.75 10.78
C GLY A 211 10.88 2.01 9.66
N ILE A 212 9.72 2.50 10.07
CA ILE A 212 8.66 3.01 9.20
C ILE A 212 8.25 4.39 9.70
N GLN A 213 7.77 5.23 8.79
CA GLN A 213 7.29 6.55 9.14
C GLN A 213 6.26 7.04 8.15
N VAL A 214 5.24 7.71 8.66
CA VAL A 214 4.41 8.61 7.88
C VAL A 214 4.96 10.02 8.05
N THR A 215 5.27 10.71 6.96
CA THR A 215 5.88 12.04 6.99
C THR A 215 4.87 13.11 7.37
N ASP A 216 5.35 14.25 7.89
CA ASP A 216 4.49 15.40 8.17
C ASP A 216 3.83 15.97 6.91
N ASN A 217 4.46 15.79 5.75
CA ASN A 217 3.87 16.13 4.45
C ASN A 217 2.58 15.33 4.17
N ILE A 218 2.57 14.03 4.46
CA ILE A 218 1.37 13.20 4.27
C ILE A 218 0.29 13.62 5.25
N ARG A 219 0.62 13.89 6.52
CA ARG A 219 -0.35 14.40 7.51
C ARG A 219 -0.93 15.74 7.08
N GLU A 220 -0.07 16.68 6.62
CA GLU A 220 -0.50 17.96 6.05
C GLU A 220 -1.44 17.77 4.88
N LEU A 221 -1.12 16.88 3.94
CA LEU A 221 -1.93 16.62 2.75
C LEU A 221 -3.30 16.04 3.11
N TRP A 222 -3.35 15.01 3.97
CA TRP A 222 -4.61 14.40 4.38
C TRP A 222 -5.51 15.43 5.10
N LYS A 223 -4.93 16.20 6.02
CA LYS A 223 -5.65 17.27 6.69
C LYS A 223 -6.14 18.35 5.72
N ALA A 224 -5.32 18.74 4.75
CA ALA A 224 -5.73 19.74 3.76
C ALA A 224 -6.85 19.24 2.84
N LEU A 225 -6.86 17.96 2.51
CA LEU A 225 -7.93 17.33 1.74
C LEU A 225 -9.23 17.28 2.54
N ASP A 226 -9.18 16.80 3.77
CA ASP A 226 -10.32 16.73 4.70
C ASP A 226 -10.90 18.13 4.98
N ASP A 227 -10.08 19.11 5.36
CA ASP A 227 -10.48 20.50 5.61
C ASP A 227 -11.17 21.16 4.39
N ASN A 228 -10.91 20.65 3.19
CA ASN A 228 -11.55 21.10 1.94
C ASN A 228 -12.67 20.18 1.45
N GLY A 229 -13.11 19.23 2.28
CA GLY A 229 -14.24 18.35 2.09
C GLY A 229 -14.02 17.27 1.05
N PHE A 230 -12.80 16.72 0.96
CA PHE A 230 -12.51 15.50 0.22
C PHE A 230 -12.49 14.32 1.19
N ASP A 231 -13.17 13.26 0.83
CA ASP A 231 -13.02 11.99 1.51
C ASP A 231 -11.68 11.34 1.13
N VAL A 232 -10.90 10.93 2.15
CA VAL A 232 -9.59 10.33 1.98
C VAL A 232 -9.69 8.82 2.17
N TRP A 233 -9.49 8.08 1.10
CA TRP A 233 -9.52 6.63 1.08
C TRP A 233 -8.14 6.03 0.86
N VAL A 234 -7.88 4.91 1.52
CA VAL A 234 -6.75 4.04 1.25
C VAL A 234 -7.22 2.82 0.46
N CYS A 235 -6.46 2.40 -0.55
CA CYS A 235 -6.66 1.14 -1.27
C CYS A 235 -5.33 0.39 -1.36
N SER A 236 -5.09 -0.50 -0.40
CA SER A 236 -3.82 -1.23 -0.24
C SER A 236 -3.93 -2.68 -0.69
N ALA A 237 -2.84 -3.21 -1.24
CA ALA A 237 -2.70 -4.64 -1.52
C ALA A 237 -2.38 -5.47 -0.27
N SER A 238 -2.15 -4.84 0.87
CA SER A 238 -1.90 -5.48 2.16
C SER A 238 -3.19 -5.99 2.81
N GLU A 239 -3.07 -6.91 3.76
CA GLU A 239 -4.18 -7.24 4.66
C GLU A 239 -4.62 -5.98 5.41
N VAL A 240 -5.91 -5.84 5.64
CA VAL A 240 -6.50 -4.56 6.08
C VAL A 240 -6.14 -4.16 7.51
N ALA A 241 -6.01 -5.13 8.43
CA ALA A 241 -5.76 -4.83 9.84
C ALA A 241 -4.39 -4.16 10.10
N PRO A 242 -3.27 -4.58 9.47
CA PRO A 242 -2.01 -3.83 9.52
C PRO A 242 -2.12 -2.40 9.03
N VAL A 243 -2.86 -2.15 7.93
CA VAL A 243 -3.03 -0.81 7.38
C VAL A 243 -3.85 0.08 8.32
N MET A 244 -4.97 -0.43 8.85
CA MET A 244 -5.76 0.29 9.86
C MET A 244 -4.93 0.61 11.11
N ALA A 245 -4.18 -0.36 11.61
CA ALA A 245 -3.29 -0.16 12.75
C ALA A 245 -2.21 0.91 12.49
N ALA A 246 -1.66 0.96 11.28
CA ALA A 246 -0.69 1.98 10.90
C ALA A 246 -1.32 3.39 10.85
N ILE A 247 -2.53 3.51 10.28
CA ILE A 247 -3.29 4.76 10.24
C ILE A 247 -3.48 5.30 11.67
N ASP A 248 -3.85 4.44 12.61
CA ASP A 248 -4.08 4.82 14.00
C ASP A 248 -2.78 5.18 14.73
N VAL A 249 -1.76 4.34 14.62
CA VAL A 249 -0.46 4.58 15.27
C VAL A 249 0.22 5.85 14.77
N PHE A 250 0.08 6.14 13.49
CA PHE A 250 0.70 7.34 12.89
C PHE A 250 -0.20 8.58 12.91
N GLY A 251 -1.36 8.52 13.56
CA GLY A 251 -2.24 9.68 13.82
C GLY A 251 -2.93 10.21 12.56
N LEU A 252 -3.37 9.32 11.67
CA LEU A 252 -4.11 9.67 10.45
C LEU A 252 -5.61 9.38 10.54
N HIS A 253 -6.08 8.74 11.63
CA HIS A 253 -7.46 8.27 11.76
C HIS A 253 -8.50 9.37 11.52
N ASP A 254 -8.32 10.51 12.17
CA ASP A 254 -9.29 11.63 12.13
C ASP A 254 -9.47 12.24 10.73
N THR A 255 -8.53 12.02 9.84
CA THR A 255 -8.55 12.52 8.45
C THR A 255 -8.79 11.40 7.43
N CYS A 256 -8.89 10.15 7.88
CA CYS A 256 -9.17 8.98 7.05
C CYS A 256 -10.68 8.74 6.96
N THR A 257 -11.22 8.62 5.76
CA THR A 257 -12.61 8.18 5.57
C THR A 257 -12.71 6.66 5.66
N GLY A 258 -11.74 5.95 5.10
CA GLY A 258 -11.74 4.49 5.17
C GLY A 258 -10.60 3.82 4.40
N VAL A 259 -10.54 2.51 4.54
CA VAL A 259 -9.53 1.63 3.98
C VAL A 259 -10.18 0.51 3.18
N ILE A 260 -9.67 0.26 2.00
CA ILE A 260 -9.89 -0.97 1.24
C ILE A 260 -8.59 -1.78 1.30
N GLY A 261 -8.67 -3.02 1.74
CA GLY A 261 -7.52 -3.91 1.84
C GLY A 261 -7.92 -5.37 1.65
N MET A 262 -6.96 -6.28 1.69
CA MET A 262 -7.31 -7.69 1.68
C MET A 262 -7.90 -8.12 3.02
N THR A 263 -8.83 -9.06 2.96
CA THR A 263 -9.40 -9.71 4.15
C THR A 263 -9.21 -11.21 4.06
N MET A 264 -8.98 -11.84 5.22
CA MET A 264 -8.84 -13.28 5.31
C MET A 264 -10.19 -13.94 5.59
N ALA A 265 -10.39 -15.12 5.01
CA ALA A 265 -11.52 -15.98 5.37
C ALA A 265 -11.44 -16.37 6.85
N ARG A 266 -12.60 -16.64 7.47
CA ARG A 266 -12.71 -16.90 8.90
C ARG A 266 -13.45 -18.20 9.15
N ASP A 267 -13.03 -18.88 10.23
CA ASP A 267 -13.77 -20.01 10.78
C ASP A 267 -15.00 -19.55 11.59
N SER A 268 -15.71 -20.49 12.15
CA SER A 268 -16.89 -20.23 13.00
C SER A 268 -16.60 -19.47 14.30
N LEU A 269 -15.33 -19.38 14.71
CA LEU A 269 -14.87 -18.62 15.88
C LEU A 269 -14.34 -17.23 15.49
N GLY A 270 -14.43 -16.86 14.21
CA GLY A 270 -13.93 -15.60 13.67
C GLY A 270 -12.40 -15.54 13.47
N ARG A 271 -11.72 -16.69 13.54
CA ARG A 271 -10.28 -16.78 13.35
C ARG A 271 -9.93 -16.90 11.90
N TYR A 272 -8.85 -16.27 11.50
CA TYR A 272 -8.36 -16.27 10.11
C TYR A 272 -7.95 -17.67 9.67
N LEU A 273 -8.36 -18.01 8.45
CA LEU A 273 -7.94 -19.16 7.68
C LEU A 273 -6.87 -18.71 6.67
N PRO A 274 -6.00 -19.60 6.15
CA PRO A 274 -4.95 -19.24 5.21
C PRO A 274 -5.46 -18.99 3.79
N TYR A 275 -6.59 -18.29 3.66
CA TYR A 275 -7.26 -18.00 2.39
C TYR A 275 -7.86 -16.59 2.40
N TYR A 276 -7.99 -15.98 1.22
CA TYR A 276 -8.70 -14.72 1.10
C TYR A 276 -10.20 -14.87 1.33
N ASP A 277 -10.77 -13.83 1.89
CA ASP A 277 -12.22 -13.66 1.91
C ASP A 277 -12.65 -12.86 0.67
N TYR A 278 -13.36 -13.54 -0.25
CA TYR A 278 -13.93 -12.92 -1.43
C TYR A 278 -15.43 -12.66 -1.32
N THR A 279 -16.05 -13.07 -0.24
CA THR A 279 -17.49 -13.05 -0.07
C THR A 279 -17.98 -11.89 0.78
N ASP A 280 -17.14 -11.41 1.68
CA ASP A 280 -17.44 -10.29 2.57
C ASP A 280 -16.75 -8.99 2.09
N GLY A 281 -17.20 -7.86 2.61
CA GLY A 281 -16.61 -6.56 2.29
C GLY A 281 -15.16 -6.43 2.75
N CYS A 282 -14.34 -5.83 1.91
CA CYS A 282 -12.94 -5.52 2.23
C CYS A 282 -12.73 -4.01 2.50
N ALA A 283 -13.79 -3.22 2.57
CA ALA A 283 -13.74 -1.82 2.95
C ALA A 283 -14.09 -1.65 4.42
N PHE A 284 -13.37 -0.75 5.08
CA PHE A 284 -13.57 -0.37 6.48
C PHE A 284 -13.64 1.15 6.57
N PHE A 285 -14.56 1.66 7.38
CA PHE A 285 -14.75 3.08 7.63
C PHE A 285 -14.13 3.46 8.94
N ALA A 286 -13.42 4.58 8.98
CA ALA A 286 -13.00 5.20 10.21
C ALA A 286 -14.23 5.73 10.96
N ALA A 287 -14.42 5.31 12.20
CA ALA A 287 -15.51 5.77 13.04
C ALA A 287 -15.06 6.93 13.95
N PRO A 288 -15.94 7.89 14.24
CA PRO A 288 -15.57 9.06 15.07
C PRO A 288 -15.10 8.73 16.49
N ASP A 289 -15.37 7.53 16.97
CA ASP A 289 -14.94 7.03 18.28
C ASP A 289 -13.53 6.39 18.26
N GLY A 290 -12.86 6.44 17.10
CA GLY A 290 -11.54 5.83 16.88
C GLY A 290 -11.58 4.35 16.50
N GLY A 291 -12.77 3.80 16.22
CA GLY A 291 -12.95 2.41 15.77
C GLY A 291 -13.01 2.27 14.24
N TRP A 292 -13.16 1.03 13.78
CA TRP A 292 -13.31 0.70 12.37
C TRP A 292 -14.60 -0.10 12.15
N VAL A 293 -15.40 0.33 11.18
CA VAL A 293 -16.67 -0.32 10.83
C VAL A 293 -16.53 -0.99 9.47
N ARG A 294 -16.68 -2.31 9.44
CA ARG A 294 -16.61 -3.09 8.20
C ARG A 294 -17.83 -2.87 7.32
N ASP A 295 -17.61 -2.62 6.03
CA ASP A 295 -18.65 -2.64 5.01
C ASP A 295 -19.07 -4.09 4.69
N THR A 296 -20.30 -4.24 4.23
CA THR A 296 -20.85 -5.53 3.81
C THR A 296 -20.82 -5.76 2.30
N VAL A 297 -20.35 -4.78 1.52
CA VAL A 297 -20.26 -4.89 0.05
C VAL A 297 -19.14 -5.85 -0.34
N PRO A 298 -19.43 -6.99 -0.98
CA PRO A 298 -18.39 -7.91 -1.44
C PRO A 298 -17.55 -7.29 -2.56
N THR A 299 -16.24 -7.41 -2.46
CA THR A 299 -15.33 -6.90 -3.49
C THR A 299 -14.93 -7.94 -4.51
N ARG A 300 -14.86 -9.20 -4.13
CA ARG A 300 -14.51 -10.37 -4.98
C ARG A 300 -13.17 -10.24 -5.71
N THR A 301 -12.31 -9.35 -5.26
CA THR A 301 -11.04 -9.09 -5.91
C THR A 301 -9.94 -8.79 -4.91
N ARG A 302 -8.70 -9.06 -5.29
CA ARG A 302 -7.52 -8.58 -4.58
C ARG A 302 -7.27 -7.13 -4.99
N PRO A 303 -7.10 -6.18 -4.06
CA PRO A 303 -6.81 -4.78 -4.39
C PRO A 303 -5.34 -4.59 -4.83
N TYR A 304 -4.99 -5.14 -6.01
CA TYR A 304 -3.71 -5.03 -6.68
C TYR A 304 -3.93 -4.87 -8.19
N ALA A 305 -3.25 -3.95 -8.85
CA ALA A 305 -3.38 -3.62 -10.27
C ALA A 305 -4.85 -3.35 -10.65
N GLU A 306 -5.40 -4.07 -11.66
CA GLU A 306 -6.82 -3.96 -12.04
C GLU A 306 -7.76 -4.26 -10.87
N GLY A 307 -7.34 -5.09 -9.92
CA GLY A 307 -8.12 -5.38 -8.72
C GLY A 307 -8.35 -4.16 -7.83
N LYS A 308 -7.43 -3.18 -7.78
CA LYS A 308 -7.69 -1.88 -7.12
C LYS A 308 -8.81 -1.11 -7.82
N VAL A 309 -8.81 -1.08 -9.14
CA VAL A 309 -9.88 -0.43 -9.92
C VAL A 309 -11.23 -1.10 -9.65
N GLU A 310 -11.26 -2.43 -9.66
CA GLU A 310 -12.49 -3.19 -9.40
C GLU A 310 -12.98 -2.99 -7.96
N ALA A 311 -12.09 -3.02 -6.97
CA ALA A 311 -12.44 -2.77 -5.58
C ALA A 311 -13.01 -1.35 -5.39
N ILE A 312 -12.40 -0.34 -5.99
CA ILE A 312 -12.91 1.05 -5.96
C ILE A 312 -14.26 1.13 -6.66
N ARG A 313 -14.43 0.49 -7.84
CA ARG A 313 -15.70 0.47 -8.56
C ARG A 313 -16.82 -0.19 -7.77
N ASN A 314 -16.52 -1.26 -7.06
CA ASN A 314 -17.53 -2.01 -6.30
C ASN A 314 -17.86 -1.32 -4.96
N CYS A 315 -16.87 -0.80 -4.26
CA CYS A 315 -17.04 -0.25 -2.91
C CYS A 315 -17.33 1.25 -2.90
N LEU A 316 -16.63 2.04 -3.73
CA LEU A 316 -16.67 3.50 -3.62
C LEU A 316 -17.56 4.14 -4.67
N VAL A 317 -17.44 3.77 -5.94
CA VAL A 317 -18.21 4.41 -7.02
C VAL A 317 -19.73 4.46 -6.75
N PRO A 318 -20.39 3.41 -6.24
CA PRO A 318 -21.81 3.48 -5.88
C PRO A 318 -22.10 4.48 -4.75
N ARG A 319 -21.20 4.61 -3.78
CA ARG A 319 -21.29 5.55 -2.66
C ARG A 319 -21.24 7.01 -3.10
N TYR A 320 -20.44 7.26 -4.12
CA TYR A 320 -20.25 8.59 -4.70
C TYR A 320 -21.08 8.79 -5.98
N HIS A 321 -22.29 8.21 -6.01
CA HIS A 321 -23.29 8.38 -7.07
C HIS A 321 -22.74 8.15 -8.48
N GLY A 322 -21.88 7.13 -8.64
CA GLY A 322 -21.28 6.75 -9.92
C GLY A 322 -19.98 7.48 -10.26
N LYS A 323 -19.48 8.35 -9.38
CA LYS A 323 -18.23 9.07 -9.61
C LYS A 323 -17.03 8.25 -9.13
N GLY A 324 -15.95 8.24 -9.90
CA GLY A 324 -14.66 7.71 -9.51
C GLY A 324 -13.81 8.74 -8.75
N PRO A 325 -12.62 8.35 -8.27
CA PRO A 325 -11.71 9.24 -7.53
C PRO A 325 -11.24 10.41 -8.39
N LEU A 326 -11.00 11.55 -7.74
CA LEU A 326 -10.50 12.77 -8.38
C LEU A 326 -8.97 12.84 -8.41
N ALA A 327 -8.30 12.24 -7.42
CA ALA A 327 -6.85 12.09 -7.42
C ALA A 327 -6.44 10.71 -6.91
N GLY A 328 -5.30 10.23 -7.42
CA GLY A 328 -4.65 8.98 -7.03
C GLY A 328 -3.21 9.21 -6.58
N PHE A 329 -2.80 8.47 -5.55
CA PHE A 329 -1.46 8.55 -4.97
C PHE A 329 -0.85 7.16 -4.98
N MET A 330 0.35 7.02 -5.56
CA MET A 330 0.96 5.76 -5.90
C MET A 330 2.47 5.75 -5.70
N ASP A 331 3.07 4.56 -5.57
CA ASP A 331 4.52 4.38 -5.61
C ASP A 331 4.95 3.20 -6.50
N ALA A 332 4.04 2.30 -6.80
CA ALA A 332 4.35 1.02 -7.44
C ALA A 332 3.46 0.71 -8.65
N THR A 333 3.87 -0.31 -9.41
CA THR A 333 3.13 -0.79 -10.59
C THR A 333 1.72 -1.28 -10.24
N GLY A 334 1.53 -1.82 -9.04
CA GLY A 334 0.23 -2.27 -8.55
C GLY A 334 -0.84 -1.17 -8.45
N ASP A 335 -0.46 0.09 -8.62
CA ASP A 335 -1.33 1.27 -8.50
C ASP A 335 -1.65 1.94 -9.83
N PHE A 336 -0.90 1.57 -10.87
CA PHE A 336 -0.98 2.20 -12.20
C PHE A 336 -2.42 2.30 -12.70
N ASN A 337 -3.16 1.20 -12.62
CA ASN A 337 -4.50 1.13 -13.18
C ASN A 337 -5.47 2.11 -12.53
N PHE A 338 -5.51 2.21 -11.19
CA PHE A 338 -6.44 3.13 -10.56
C PHE A 338 -6.05 4.61 -10.77
N CYS A 339 -4.77 4.91 -11.00
CA CYS A 339 -4.30 6.25 -11.33
C CYS A 339 -4.53 6.65 -12.79
N THR A 340 -4.90 5.72 -13.67
CA THR A 340 -5.01 5.97 -15.12
C THR A 340 -6.38 5.69 -15.72
N GLU A 341 -7.20 4.82 -15.11
CA GLU A 341 -8.41 4.31 -15.75
C GLU A 341 -9.72 5.02 -15.40
N PHE A 342 -9.75 5.84 -14.34
CA PHE A 342 -10.96 6.56 -13.97
C PHE A 342 -11.11 7.86 -14.77
N ALA A 343 -12.23 8.02 -15.48
CA ALA A 343 -12.53 9.24 -16.25
C ALA A 343 -12.65 10.50 -15.37
N SER A 344 -12.94 10.33 -14.08
CA SER A 344 -12.98 11.39 -13.07
C SER A 344 -11.60 11.86 -12.61
N MET A 345 -10.54 11.05 -12.82
CA MET A 345 -9.19 11.37 -12.38
C MET A 345 -8.70 12.70 -12.97
N ARG A 346 -8.08 13.53 -12.14
CA ARG A 346 -7.54 14.84 -12.51
C ARG A 346 -6.06 14.97 -12.17
N LEU A 347 -5.63 14.28 -11.13
CA LEU A 347 -4.24 14.33 -10.63
C LEU A 347 -3.78 12.94 -10.21
N ALA A 348 -2.59 12.56 -10.63
CA ALA A 348 -1.91 11.38 -10.13
C ALA A 348 -0.53 11.79 -9.58
N VAL A 349 -0.27 11.46 -8.32
CA VAL A 349 1.00 11.75 -7.64
C VAL A 349 1.75 10.44 -7.46
N CYS A 350 2.92 10.34 -8.10
CA CYS A 350 3.82 9.20 -7.93
C CYS A 350 4.91 9.55 -6.91
N PHE A 351 4.99 8.79 -5.82
CA PHE A 351 6.10 8.85 -4.87
C PHE A 351 7.25 8.02 -5.44
N ASN A 352 8.27 8.70 -5.88
CA ASN A 352 9.37 8.10 -6.61
C ASN A 352 10.21 7.19 -5.70
N ARG A 353 10.10 5.90 -5.86
CA ARG A 353 10.98 4.95 -5.17
C ARG A 353 12.33 4.78 -5.86
N ALA A 354 12.44 5.13 -7.14
CA ALA A 354 13.60 4.82 -7.97
C ALA A 354 14.06 3.36 -7.79
N SER A 355 13.10 2.42 -7.77
CA SER A 355 13.33 1.01 -7.51
C SER A 355 14.24 0.41 -8.58
N ARG A 356 15.01 -0.63 -8.20
CA ARG A 356 15.83 -1.39 -9.15
C ARG A 356 15.00 -2.27 -10.09
N LYS A 357 13.79 -2.62 -9.69
CA LYS A 357 12.88 -3.37 -10.57
C LYS A 357 12.34 -2.39 -11.59
N VAL A 358 12.63 -2.62 -12.86
CA VAL A 358 11.87 -2.00 -13.96
C VAL A 358 10.47 -2.43 -13.76
N THR A 359 9.66 -1.49 -13.36
CA THR A 359 8.26 -1.76 -13.29
C THR A 359 7.66 -0.82 -14.31
N GLU A 360 7.28 -1.38 -15.42
CA GLU A 360 6.39 -0.70 -16.33
C GLU A 360 5.39 0.11 -15.50
N GLY A 361 4.52 0.55 -15.35
CA GLY A 361 3.58 1.20 -14.45
C GLY A 361 4.14 2.43 -13.71
N ALA A 362 4.80 2.22 -12.60
CA ALA A 362 5.36 3.32 -11.80
C ALA A 362 6.48 4.04 -12.53
N GLY A 363 7.36 3.30 -13.22
CA GLY A 363 8.40 3.86 -14.06
C GLY A 363 7.82 4.71 -15.18
N LEU A 364 6.80 4.21 -15.86
CA LEU A 364 6.10 4.94 -16.91
C LEU A 364 5.44 6.22 -16.40
N ILE A 365 4.79 6.19 -15.23
CA ILE A 365 4.19 7.39 -14.64
C ILE A 365 5.27 8.41 -14.26
N ALA A 366 6.43 7.96 -13.74
CA ALA A 366 7.55 8.86 -13.46
C ALA A 366 8.06 9.55 -14.73
N GLU A 367 8.22 8.79 -15.83
CA GLU A 367 8.62 9.34 -17.13
C GLU A 367 7.59 10.33 -17.69
N VAL A 368 6.29 9.98 -17.61
CA VAL A 368 5.20 10.85 -18.05
C VAL A 368 5.17 12.15 -17.24
N ALA A 369 5.33 12.08 -15.91
CA ALA A 369 5.33 13.25 -15.04
C ALA A 369 6.47 14.23 -15.41
N VAL A 370 7.67 13.70 -15.64
CA VAL A 370 8.81 14.50 -16.08
C VAL A 370 8.56 15.07 -17.49
N TYR A 371 8.02 14.26 -18.40
CA TYR A 371 7.74 14.66 -19.77
C TYR A 371 6.67 15.76 -19.86
N GLU A 372 5.58 15.66 -19.12
CA GLU A 372 4.54 16.70 -19.06
C GLU A 372 5.10 18.04 -18.61
N LYS A 373 5.96 18.02 -17.60
CA LYS A 373 6.58 19.22 -17.06
C LYS A 373 7.60 19.81 -18.01
N GLU A 374 8.59 19.05 -18.45
CA GLU A 374 9.77 19.54 -19.14
C GLU A 374 9.55 19.72 -20.66
N ALA A 375 8.88 18.76 -21.30
CA ALA A 375 8.69 18.80 -22.75
C ALA A 375 7.39 19.51 -23.16
N LEU A 376 6.29 19.33 -22.43
CA LEU A 376 4.99 19.92 -22.76
C LEU A 376 4.71 21.23 -22.00
N GLY A 377 5.46 21.53 -20.95
CA GLY A 377 5.24 22.68 -20.08
C GLY A 377 3.85 22.66 -19.45
N TYR A 378 3.39 21.48 -19.03
CA TYR A 378 2.09 21.34 -18.41
C TYR A 378 2.12 21.80 -16.95
N THR A 379 0.97 22.30 -16.53
CA THR A 379 0.61 22.55 -15.12
C THR A 379 -0.75 21.91 -14.87
N TYR A 380 -1.11 21.69 -13.61
CA TYR A 380 -2.44 21.17 -13.27
C TYR A 380 -3.57 21.92 -13.97
N ARG A 381 -3.54 23.27 -13.96
CA ARG A 381 -4.58 24.10 -14.59
C ARG A 381 -4.65 23.94 -16.11
N LYS A 382 -3.50 23.68 -16.76
CA LYS A 382 -3.44 23.44 -18.20
C LYS A 382 -3.98 22.05 -18.56
N ALA A 383 -3.59 21.01 -17.84
CA ALA A 383 -4.10 19.64 -18.01
C ALA A 383 -5.62 19.59 -17.75
N ARG A 384 -6.07 20.17 -16.63
CA ARG A 384 -7.50 20.23 -16.25
C ARG A 384 -8.37 20.86 -17.35
N ARG A 385 -7.93 21.96 -17.97
CA ARG A 385 -8.69 22.63 -19.08
C ARG A 385 -8.80 21.74 -20.33
N ARG A 386 -7.91 20.79 -20.49
CA ARG A 386 -7.92 19.82 -21.59
C ARG A 386 -8.73 18.57 -21.25
N GLY A 387 -9.07 18.37 -19.99
CA GLY A 387 -9.68 17.14 -19.50
C GLY A 387 -8.68 15.99 -19.32
N ASP A 388 -7.38 16.29 -19.32
CA ASP A 388 -6.30 15.33 -19.15
C ASP A 388 -6.04 15.09 -17.65
N ILE A 389 -5.52 13.91 -17.30
CA ILE A 389 -4.92 13.66 -15.99
C ILE A 389 -3.57 14.37 -15.95
N PHE A 390 -3.25 15.02 -14.85
CA PHE A 390 -1.92 15.61 -14.64
C PHE A 390 -1.10 14.70 -13.73
N TYR A 391 0.08 14.31 -14.19
CA TYR A 391 0.99 13.43 -13.45
C TYR A 391 2.11 14.25 -12.83
N VAL A 392 2.43 13.99 -11.57
CA VAL A 392 3.55 14.64 -10.86
C VAL A 392 4.37 13.61 -10.09
N LEU A 393 5.66 13.90 -9.92
CA LEU A 393 6.64 13.00 -9.31
C LEU A 393 7.22 13.63 -8.05
N GLN A 394 7.08 12.96 -6.91
CA GLN A 394 7.60 13.37 -5.62
C GLN A 394 8.77 12.48 -5.20
N GLY A 395 9.94 13.07 -5.06
CA GLY A 395 11.11 12.37 -4.52
C GLY A 395 11.11 12.27 -3.00
N ARG A 396 11.93 11.36 -2.45
CA ARG A 396 12.07 11.12 -1.03
C ARG A 396 13.52 10.84 -0.64
N ASP A 397 13.86 11.03 0.61
CA ASP A 397 15.12 10.61 1.21
C ASP A 397 14.87 9.44 2.18
N GLU A 398 15.40 8.28 1.84
CA GLU A 398 15.24 7.08 2.66
C GLU A 398 16.35 6.95 3.73
N ASN A 399 17.37 7.82 3.70
CA ASN A 399 18.40 7.89 4.73
C ASN A 399 17.93 8.75 5.92
N GLY A 400 18.40 8.39 7.08
CA GLY A 400 18.25 9.21 8.29
C GLY A 400 16.83 9.63 8.63
N LEU A 401 16.40 10.78 8.16
CA LEU A 401 15.14 11.40 8.55
C LEU A 401 13.90 10.80 7.85
N ARG A 402 14.07 10.01 6.79
CA ARG A 402 12.93 9.43 6.07
C ARG A 402 11.89 10.47 5.69
N THR A 403 12.32 11.48 4.93
CA THR A 403 11.49 12.63 4.56
C THR A 403 11.19 12.64 3.06
N LEU A 404 10.17 13.40 2.66
CA LEU A 404 10.05 13.82 1.27
C LEU A 404 11.17 14.82 0.95
N ARG A 405 11.41 15.05 -0.33
CA ARG A 405 12.44 15.99 -0.81
C ARG A 405 11.82 17.04 -1.71
N PRO A 406 12.33 18.28 -1.69
CA PRO A 406 11.91 19.33 -2.63
C PRO A 406 12.46 19.07 -4.05
N SER A 407 12.38 17.82 -4.50
CA SER A 407 12.90 17.31 -5.77
C SER A 407 12.09 16.10 -6.21
N PRO A 408 11.93 15.83 -7.54
CA PRO A 408 11.36 14.57 -8.03
C PRO A 408 12.32 13.39 -7.88
N ALA A 409 13.61 13.62 -7.67
CA ALA A 409 14.61 12.56 -7.51
C ALA A 409 14.64 12.03 -6.07
N THR A 410 14.93 10.74 -5.94
CA THR A 410 15.00 10.02 -4.66
C THR A 410 16.43 9.62 -4.33
N VAL A 411 16.79 9.70 -3.06
CA VAL A 411 17.98 9.09 -2.47
C VAL A 411 17.54 7.80 -1.78
N ARG A 412 18.03 6.68 -2.30
CA ARG A 412 17.73 5.38 -1.73
C ARG A 412 18.56 5.12 -0.47
N PHE A 413 18.01 4.35 0.46
CA PHE A 413 18.71 3.95 1.68
C PHE A 413 20.10 3.36 1.37
N GLY A 414 21.10 3.82 2.11
CA GLY A 414 22.50 3.39 1.96
C GLY A 414 23.20 3.95 0.72
N THR A 415 22.63 4.97 0.06
CA THR A 415 23.26 5.66 -1.08
C THR A 415 23.26 7.17 -0.87
N ASP A 416 24.18 7.87 -1.55
CA ASP A 416 24.18 9.34 -1.62
C ASP A 416 23.70 9.84 -2.99
N ALA A 417 23.44 8.92 -3.93
CA ALA A 417 23.10 9.26 -5.29
C ALA A 417 21.60 9.53 -5.46
N GLU A 418 21.28 10.72 -5.98
CA GLU A 418 19.93 11.05 -6.41
C GLU A 418 19.58 10.29 -7.70
N ARG A 419 18.40 9.70 -7.74
CA ARG A 419 17.87 9.01 -8.92
C ARG A 419 16.51 9.57 -9.29
N LEU A 420 16.40 10.02 -10.52
CA LEU A 420 15.12 10.43 -11.09
C LEU A 420 14.37 9.22 -11.65
N PHE A 421 15.06 8.36 -12.37
CA PHE A 421 14.52 7.11 -12.95
C PHE A 421 15.21 5.90 -12.34
N CYS A 422 14.53 4.76 -12.38
CA CYS A 422 15.06 3.54 -11.77
C CYS A 422 16.26 2.94 -12.52
N ASN A 423 16.35 3.10 -13.85
CA ASN A 423 17.43 2.54 -14.67
C ASN A 423 17.59 3.27 -16.00
N GLU A 424 18.53 2.79 -16.82
CA GLU A 424 18.85 3.35 -18.14
C GLU A 424 17.72 3.12 -19.17
N GLU A 425 16.91 2.08 -19.02
CA GLU A 425 15.78 1.81 -19.92
C GLU A 425 14.73 2.91 -19.79
N ASN A 426 14.39 3.33 -18.57
CA ASN A 426 13.48 4.44 -18.33
C ASN A 426 14.03 5.76 -18.90
N VAL A 427 15.34 5.98 -18.84
CA VAL A 427 15.96 7.15 -19.48
C VAL A 427 15.78 7.10 -20.99
N ALA A 428 16.00 5.93 -21.59
CA ALA A 428 15.85 5.74 -23.03
C ALA A 428 14.40 5.90 -23.50
N GLU A 429 13.42 5.41 -22.71
CA GLU A 429 11.99 5.59 -23.00
C GLU A 429 11.58 7.06 -22.92
N TYR A 430 11.97 7.76 -21.88
CA TYR A 430 11.74 9.20 -21.75
C TYR A 430 12.29 9.99 -22.94
N GLU A 431 13.54 9.70 -23.36
CA GLU A 431 14.14 10.34 -24.54
C GLU A 431 13.38 9.99 -25.83
N TYR A 432 12.88 8.77 -25.97
CA TYR A 432 12.03 8.37 -27.09
C TYR A 432 10.73 9.19 -27.13
N PHE A 433 10.05 9.40 -26.01
CA PHE A 433 8.83 10.24 -25.96
C PHE A 433 9.14 11.66 -26.42
N ARG A 434 10.25 12.23 -25.93
CA ARG A 434 10.68 13.59 -26.24
C ARG A 434 11.04 13.76 -27.72
N GLN A 435 11.79 12.83 -28.28
CA GLN A 435 12.21 12.87 -29.68
C GLN A 435 11.04 12.74 -30.66
N ASN A 436 10.08 11.88 -30.33
CA ASN A 436 8.90 11.61 -31.15
C ASN A 436 7.72 12.54 -30.86
N LYS A 437 7.83 13.43 -29.86
CA LYS A 437 6.80 14.39 -29.46
C LYS A 437 5.44 13.73 -29.20
N LEU A 438 5.45 12.60 -28.52
CA LEU A 438 4.24 11.84 -28.23
C LEU A 438 3.33 12.62 -27.29
N THR A 439 2.02 12.47 -27.44
CA THR A 439 1.06 12.90 -26.44
C THR A 439 1.05 11.91 -25.27
N VAL A 440 0.68 12.38 -24.08
CA VAL A 440 0.54 11.51 -22.90
C VAL A 440 -0.41 10.35 -23.19
N LYS A 441 -1.50 10.60 -23.91
CA LYS A 441 -2.45 9.56 -24.32
C LYS A 441 -1.78 8.48 -25.18
N GLU A 442 -1.00 8.86 -26.19
CA GLU A 442 -0.26 7.91 -27.04
C GLU A 442 0.77 7.12 -26.23
N ILE A 443 1.43 7.75 -25.25
CA ILE A 443 2.37 7.08 -24.35
C ILE A 443 1.61 6.03 -23.54
N LEU A 444 0.54 6.41 -22.85
CA LEU A 444 -0.23 5.50 -22.00
C LEU A 444 -0.90 4.38 -22.80
N GLU A 445 -1.42 4.65 -24.01
CA GLU A 445 -2.01 3.63 -24.87
C GLU A 445 -0.98 2.63 -25.40
N LYS A 446 0.22 3.10 -25.74
CA LYS A 446 1.29 2.25 -26.30
C LYS A 446 1.94 1.37 -25.23
N PHE A 447 2.12 1.90 -24.03
CA PHE A 447 2.84 1.28 -22.92
C PHE A 447 1.93 0.88 -21.76
N SER A 448 0.60 1.01 -21.94
CA SER A 448 -0.37 0.59 -20.94
C SER A 448 -0.13 -0.86 -20.57
N LEU A 449 0.15 -1.09 -19.31
CA LEU A 449 0.13 -2.42 -18.72
C LEU A 449 -1.32 -2.91 -18.71
N ARG A 450 -1.71 -3.48 -19.80
CA ARG A 450 -2.89 -4.34 -19.78
C ARG A 450 -2.45 -5.64 -19.12
N THR A 451 -2.90 -5.76 -17.89
CA THR A 451 -2.83 -6.95 -17.08
C THR A 451 -1.43 -7.35 -16.59
N ALA A 452 -1.06 -6.89 -15.42
CA ALA A 452 -0.17 -7.67 -14.55
C ALA A 452 -0.70 -9.09 -14.28
N ALA A 453 -1.96 -9.35 -14.61
CA ALA A 453 -2.58 -10.66 -14.52
C ALA A 453 -2.16 -11.65 -15.62
N GLY A 454 -1.55 -11.18 -16.71
CA GLY A 454 -0.91 -12.01 -17.72
C GLY A 454 -1.78 -13.02 -18.46
N ASP A 455 -2.99 -13.31 -17.99
CA ASP A 455 -3.91 -14.28 -18.58
C ASP A 455 -5.26 -13.62 -18.89
N PRO A 456 -5.58 -13.43 -20.18
CA PRO A 456 -6.90 -12.91 -20.57
C PRO A 456 -8.08 -13.77 -20.10
N ALA A 457 -7.85 -15.04 -19.79
CA ALA A 457 -8.86 -15.95 -19.24
C ALA A 457 -9.02 -15.81 -17.71
N ASN A 458 -8.06 -15.15 -17.04
CA ASN A 458 -8.11 -14.89 -15.61
C ASN A 458 -7.75 -13.44 -15.30
N PRO A 459 -8.64 -12.48 -15.62
CA PRO A 459 -8.36 -11.05 -15.44
C PRO A 459 -8.12 -10.62 -13.99
N LEU A 460 -8.44 -11.46 -13.00
CA LEU A 460 -8.24 -11.17 -11.59
C LEU A 460 -6.88 -11.66 -11.07
N GLY A 461 -6.07 -12.32 -11.90
CA GLY A 461 -4.74 -12.83 -11.53
C GLY A 461 -4.73 -13.88 -10.42
N PHE A 462 -5.92 -14.26 -9.94
CA PHE A 462 -6.10 -15.34 -9.00
C PHE A 462 -6.55 -16.57 -9.74
N ALA A 463 -5.85 -17.66 -9.52
CA ALA A 463 -6.36 -18.93 -9.90
C ALA A 463 -7.78 -19.09 -9.35
N TYR A 464 -8.77 -19.21 -10.26
CA TYR A 464 -10.10 -19.67 -9.87
C TYR A 464 -10.03 -20.98 -9.06
N GLY A 465 -9.00 -21.80 -9.29
CA GLY A 465 -8.67 -22.94 -8.46
C GLY A 465 -8.43 -22.64 -7.00
N PHE A 466 -8.09 -21.40 -6.64
CA PHE A 466 -7.99 -21.00 -5.24
C PHE A 466 -9.37 -20.80 -4.61
N LEU A 467 -10.32 -20.22 -5.35
CA LEU A 467 -11.72 -20.12 -4.95
C LEU A 467 -12.37 -21.50 -4.85
N ASP A 468 -12.06 -22.41 -5.77
CA ASP A 468 -12.53 -23.78 -5.74
C ASP A 468 -11.95 -24.56 -4.56
N THR A 469 -10.69 -24.35 -4.24
CA THR A 469 -10.04 -24.92 -3.05
C THR A 469 -10.66 -24.37 -1.76
N TYR A 470 -10.96 -23.08 -1.71
CA TYR A 470 -11.65 -22.46 -0.58
C TYR A 470 -13.11 -22.92 -0.44
N ALA A 471 -13.86 -23.00 -1.53
CA ALA A 471 -15.21 -23.54 -1.53
C ALA A 471 -15.23 -25.01 -1.11
N GLY A 472 -14.24 -25.79 -1.55
CA GLY A 472 -14.03 -27.17 -1.12
C GLY A 472 -13.65 -27.29 0.36
N TYR A 473 -12.96 -26.32 0.93
CA TYR A 473 -12.63 -26.27 2.36
C TYR A 473 -13.86 -25.94 3.21
N ARG A 474 -14.65 -24.91 2.82
CA ARG A 474 -15.92 -24.57 3.48
C ARG A 474 -16.97 -25.68 3.48
N SER A 475 -16.96 -26.52 2.45
CA SER A 475 -17.89 -27.66 2.38
C SER A 475 -17.49 -28.85 3.27
N ARG A 476 -16.32 -28.79 3.92
CA ARG A 476 -15.80 -29.82 4.82
C ARG A 476 -15.91 -29.42 6.31
N GLU A 477 -16.27 -28.17 6.61
CA GLU A 477 -16.68 -27.67 7.93
C GLU A 477 -18.21 -27.77 8.08
#